data_6ae5fbb58b64097731cbea3c42519415
#
_entry.id   6ae5fbb58b64097731cbea3c42519415
#
_cell.length_a   1.000
_cell.length_b   1.000
_cell.length_c   1.000
_cell.angle_alpha   90.00
_cell.angle_beta   90.00
_cell.angle_gamma   90.00
#
_symmetry.space_group_name_H-M   'P 1'
#
loop_
_entity.id
_entity.type
_entity.pdbx_description
1 polymer ?
#
loop_
_entity_poly.entity_id
_entity_poly.type
_entity_poly.pdbx_seq_one_letter_code
_entity_poly.pdbx_strand_id
1 'polypeptide(L)'
;MIKKLIGVSLVAAALGGQVASAQQTTLLNTSYDIARELFAEINPKFEAHWKEKTGQDLKIDQSFAGSSRQARAILQGLKADVVTFNQVPDVDVLAKNGLIRADWQQALPNNSSPYYSTIAFLVRKGNPKNIKNWDDLVRDDVSLVFPNPKTSGNARYSYLGAWLYANEKFNGDEAKTQEFVGKLLSNVESFPTGGRGATVAFAQNNQGDVLLTFESEVNNIANSDEFKAEEFEVVVPPVSVLAEFPVAVVDKVVDEKGTRELATEYLQYQYTPEIQALLAGFNYRVHDAEALKANADRFPEIRLLNPQELIGSWDKITETHFASNAQLDQLLAAGKK
;
A
#
# COMPACT_ATOMS: atom_id res chain seq x y z
N MET A 1 -29.89 19.10 -88.82
CA MET A 1 -28.50 19.14 -88.38
C MET A 1 -28.51 19.33 -86.84
N ILE A 2 -28.27 18.26 -86.14
CA ILE A 2 -28.38 18.20 -84.63
C ILE A 2 -26.93 18.18 -84.15
N LYS A 3 -26.52 19.19 -83.38
CA LYS A 3 -25.24 19.20 -82.70
C LYS A 3 -25.39 18.59 -81.34
N LYS A 4 -24.70 17.48 -81.07
CA LYS A 4 -24.56 16.87 -79.74
C LYS A 4 -23.53 17.65 -78.94
N LEU A 5 -23.94 18.20 -77.85
CA LEU A 5 -23.03 18.66 -76.76
C LEU A 5 -22.70 17.45 -75.84
N ILE A 6 -21.43 17.18 -75.72
CA ILE A 6 -20.88 16.21 -74.75
C ILE A 6 -20.53 16.99 -73.49
N GLY A 7 -21.31 16.73 -72.40
CA GLY A 7 -20.99 17.25 -71.10
C GLY A 7 -19.97 16.35 -70.38
N VAL A 8 -18.83 16.90 -70.05
CA VAL A 8 -17.84 16.22 -69.19
C VAL A 8 -18.16 16.51 -67.71
N SER A 9 -18.65 15.47 -67.01
CA SER A 9 -18.84 15.56 -65.59
C SER A 9 -17.51 15.30 -64.87
N LEU A 10 -16.94 16.29 -64.18
CA LEU A 10 -15.84 16.15 -63.27
C LEU A 10 -16.40 15.55 -61.95
N VAL A 11 -16.05 14.31 -61.65
CA VAL A 11 -16.29 13.69 -60.33
C VAL A 11 -15.11 14.11 -59.45
N ALA A 12 -15.32 15.06 -58.59
CA ALA A 12 -14.39 15.39 -57.49
C ALA A 12 -14.49 14.31 -56.39
N ALA A 13 -13.53 13.40 -56.35
CA ALA A 13 -13.39 12.45 -55.25
C ALA A 13 -12.89 13.21 -54.00
N ALA A 14 -13.81 13.54 -53.12
CA ALA A 14 -13.47 14.03 -51.80
C ALA A 14 -12.86 12.87 -50.98
N LEU A 15 -11.53 12.82 -50.85
CA LEU A 15 -10.82 12.03 -49.89
C LEU A 15 -11.14 12.60 -48.48
N GLY A 16 -12.23 12.18 -47.88
CA GLY A 16 -12.53 12.38 -46.50
C GLY A 16 -11.55 11.57 -45.70
N GLY A 17 -10.43 12.16 -45.28
CA GLY A 17 -9.59 11.60 -44.22
C GLY A 17 -10.42 11.49 -42.95
N GLN A 18 -10.86 10.30 -42.64
CA GLN A 18 -11.31 9.99 -41.26
C GLN A 18 -10.09 10.19 -40.37
N VAL A 19 -10.05 11.30 -39.66
CA VAL A 19 -9.21 11.44 -38.47
C VAL A 19 -9.80 10.44 -37.47
N ALA A 20 -9.23 9.24 -37.41
CA ALA A 20 -9.53 8.31 -36.35
C ALA A 20 -9.18 9.04 -35.07
N SER A 21 -10.19 9.48 -34.36
CA SER A 21 -10.03 9.92 -32.96
C SER A 21 -9.35 8.75 -32.25
N ALA A 22 -8.07 8.90 -31.92
CA ALA A 22 -7.36 7.92 -31.15
C ALA A 22 -8.13 7.79 -29.82
N GLN A 23 -8.77 6.65 -29.63
CA GLN A 23 -9.51 6.38 -28.39
C GLN A 23 -8.49 6.41 -27.26
N GLN A 24 -8.68 7.32 -26.31
CA GLN A 24 -7.79 7.45 -25.16
C GLN A 24 -7.72 6.12 -24.42
N THR A 25 -6.53 5.57 -24.29
CA THR A 25 -6.31 4.34 -23.53
C THR A 25 -6.48 4.64 -22.04
N THR A 26 -7.16 3.76 -21.31
CA THR A 26 -7.35 3.90 -19.87
C THR A 26 -6.75 2.72 -19.14
N LEU A 27 -6.12 2.99 -17.99
CA LEU A 27 -5.64 2.00 -17.05
C LEU A 27 -6.27 2.26 -15.68
N LEU A 28 -6.85 1.25 -15.05
CA LEU A 28 -7.35 1.35 -13.68
C LEU A 28 -6.34 0.73 -12.71
N ASN A 29 -5.77 1.56 -11.82
CA ASN A 29 -5.01 1.13 -10.67
C ASN A 29 -5.90 1.11 -9.42
N THR A 30 -5.91 0.01 -8.68
CA THR A 30 -6.52 -0.07 -7.36
C THR A 30 -5.43 -0.10 -6.29
N SER A 31 -5.54 0.79 -5.31
CA SER A 31 -4.51 0.99 -4.30
C SER A 31 -5.09 1.13 -2.90
N TYR A 32 -4.22 1.14 -1.90
CA TYR A 32 -4.59 1.38 -0.51
C TYR A 32 -4.85 2.88 -0.27
N ASP A 33 -5.59 3.19 0.80
CA ASP A 33 -6.20 4.50 1.06
C ASP A 33 -5.18 5.65 1.23
N ILE A 34 -4.05 5.40 1.92
CA ILE A 34 -3.02 6.42 2.18
C ILE A 34 -2.03 6.63 1.02
N ALA A 35 -2.17 5.90 -0.10
CA ALA A 35 -1.32 6.06 -1.30
C ALA A 35 -1.83 7.14 -2.26
N ARG A 36 -2.93 7.82 -1.94
CA ARG A 36 -3.59 8.77 -2.84
C ARG A 36 -2.64 9.87 -3.33
N GLU A 37 -1.95 10.51 -2.42
CA GLU A 37 -1.04 11.61 -2.69
C GLU A 37 0.18 11.13 -3.49
N LEU A 38 0.70 9.95 -3.18
CA LEU A 38 1.80 9.31 -3.91
C LEU A 38 1.45 9.08 -5.38
N PHE A 39 0.31 8.46 -5.66
CA PHE A 39 -0.09 8.18 -7.05
C PHE A 39 -0.57 9.42 -7.80
N ALA A 40 -0.96 10.49 -7.11
CA ALA A 40 -1.19 11.79 -7.74
C ALA A 40 0.09 12.38 -8.36
N GLU A 41 1.26 12.05 -7.80
CA GLU A 41 2.56 12.44 -8.33
C GLU A 41 3.12 11.46 -9.38
N ILE A 42 2.92 10.14 -9.17
CA ILE A 42 3.45 9.11 -10.09
C ILE A 42 2.70 9.12 -11.43
N ASN A 43 1.36 9.19 -11.42
CA ASN A 43 0.55 8.99 -12.60
C ASN A 43 0.82 9.99 -13.72
N PRO A 44 0.91 11.31 -13.48
CA PRO A 44 1.21 12.27 -14.55
C PRO A 44 2.59 12.03 -15.18
N LYS A 45 3.56 11.57 -14.39
CA LYS A 45 4.90 11.23 -14.90
C LYS A 45 4.86 10.01 -15.81
N PHE A 46 4.11 8.99 -15.44
CA PHE A 46 3.94 7.81 -16.25
C PHE A 46 3.12 8.11 -17.52
N GLU A 47 2.07 8.91 -17.45
CA GLU A 47 1.29 9.35 -18.61
C GLU A 47 2.17 10.08 -19.64
N ALA A 48 3.07 10.95 -19.18
CA ALA A 48 4.05 11.62 -20.01
C ALA A 48 5.07 10.64 -20.63
N HIS A 49 5.61 9.72 -19.82
CA HIS A 49 6.52 8.66 -20.27
C HIS A 49 5.88 7.77 -21.35
N TRP A 50 4.63 7.33 -21.12
CA TRP A 50 3.90 6.50 -22.08
C TRP A 50 3.66 7.22 -23.40
N LYS A 51 3.29 8.50 -23.32
CA LYS A 51 3.09 9.35 -24.53
C LYS A 51 4.37 9.55 -25.30
N GLU A 52 5.50 9.81 -24.63
CA GLU A 52 6.81 9.93 -25.28
C GLU A 52 7.21 8.62 -25.97
N LYS A 53 7.01 7.48 -25.29
CA LYS A 53 7.38 6.16 -25.80
C LYS A 53 6.52 5.69 -26.98
N THR A 54 5.21 5.94 -26.93
CA THR A 54 4.23 5.32 -27.85
C THR A 54 3.49 6.31 -28.74
N GLY A 55 3.52 7.60 -28.43
CA GLY A 55 2.70 8.63 -29.07
C GLY A 55 1.23 8.61 -28.65
N GLN A 56 0.82 7.70 -27.75
CA GLN A 56 -0.57 7.52 -27.32
C GLN A 56 -0.89 8.32 -26.07
N ASP A 57 -2.07 8.91 -26.04
CA ASP A 57 -2.61 9.51 -24.81
C ASP A 57 -3.14 8.42 -23.88
N LEU A 58 -2.79 8.55 -22.60
CA LEU A 58 -3.18 7.65 -21.54
C LEU A 58 -3.94 8.43 -20.47
N LYS A 59 -4.91 7.77 -19.83
CA LYS A 59 -5.55 8.22 -18.60
C LYS A 59 -5.44 7.11 -17.56
N ILE A 60 -4.90 7.44 -16.39
CA ILE A 60 -4.86 6.52 -15.27
C ILE A 60 -6.00 6.84 -14.30
N ASP A 61 -6.97 5.94 -14.23
CA ASP A 61 -8.02 5.98 -13.22
C ASP A 61 -7.54 5.31 -11.93
N GLN A 62 -7.98 5.84 -10.79
CA GLN A 62 -7.56 5.38 -9.46
C GLN A 62 -8.75 5.00 -8.59
N SER A 63 -8.61 3.88 -7.87
CA SER A 63 -9.52 3.51 -6.79
C SER A 63 -8.73 3.35 -5.49
N PHE A 64 -9.12 4.06 -4.44
CA PHE A 64 -8.45 4.07 -3.14
C PHE A 64 -9.36 3.57 -2.02
N ALA A 65 -8.96 2.52 -1.34
CA ALA A 65 -9.58 2.00 -0.12
C ALA A 65 -8.59 1.08 0.61
N GLY A 66 -8.91 0.56 1.78
CA GLY A 66 -8.08 -0.50 2.38
C GLY A 66 -7.87 -1.66 1.39
N SER A 67 -6.63 -2.17 1.25
CA SER A 67 -6.27 -3.13 0.18
C SER A 67 -7.12 -4.40 0.21
N SER A 68 -7.49 -4.91 1.38
CA SER A 68 -8.41 -6.05 1.50
C SER A 68 -9.82 -5.75 0.97
N ARG A 69 -10.26 -4.50 1.05
CA ARG A 69 -11.53 -4.07 0.45
C ARG A 69 -11.42 -3.99 -1.06
N GLN A 70 -10.29 -3.51 -1.57
CA GLN A 70 -10.01 -3.48 -3.02
C GLN A 70 -9.95 -4.89 -3.61
N ALA A 71 -9.23 -5.81 -2.96
CA ALA A 71 -9.18 -7.21 -3.39
C ALA A 71 -10.60 -7.83 -3.50
N ARG A 72 -11.45 -7.59 -2.49
CA ARG A 72 -12.85 -8.04 -2.55
C ARG A 72 -13.63 -7.40 -3.70
N ALA A 73 -13.46 -6.13 -3.98
CA ALA A 73 -14.11 -5.45 -5.10
C ALA A 73 -13.70 -6.07 -6.45
N ILE A 74 -12.42 -6.43 -6.63
CA ILE A 74 -11.92 -7.11 -7.83
C ILE A 74 -12.54 -8.51 -7.94
N LEU A 75 -12.60 -9.27 -6.85
CA LEU A 75 -13.29 -10.58 -6.81
C LEU A 75 -14.78 -10.47 -7.18
N GLN A 76 -15.40 -9.34 -6.87
CA GLN A 76 -16.81 -9.03 -7.21
C GLN A 76 -16.99 -8.42 -8.60
N GLY A 77 -15.91 -8.30 -9.37
CA GLY A 77 -15.99 -7.90 -10.78
C GLY A 77 -15.44 -6.51 -11.13
N LEU A 78 -14.81 -5.79 -10.19
CA LEU A 78 -14.11 -4.55 -10.53
C LEU A 78 -12.98 -4.87 -11.50
N LYS A 79 -12.99 -4.24 -12.67
CA LYS A 79 -12.04 -4.47 -13.77
C LYS A 79 -10.79 -3.61 -13.60
N ALA A 80 -10.03 -3.86 -12.54
CA ALA A 80 -8.72 -3.23 -12.33
C ALA A 80 -7.66 -3.84 -13.25
N ASP A 81 -6.83 -3.02 -13.89
CA ASP A 81 -5.71 -3.48 -14.72
C ASP A 81 -4.52 -3.90 -13.84
N VAL A 82 -4.28 -3.13 -12.79
CA VAL A 82 -3.20 -3.38 -11.82
C VAL A 82 -3.68 -3.18 -10.39
N VAL A 83 -2.98 -3.85 -9.48
CA VAL A 83 -3.08 -3.63 -8.04
C VAL A 83 -1.74 -3.11 -7.50
N THR A 84 -1.80 -2.14 -6.61
CA THR A 84 -0.66 -1.62 -5.85
C THR A 84 -1.07 -1.63 -4.38
N PHE A 85 -0.85 -2.76 -3.71
CA PHE A 85 -1.38 -3.03 -2.38
C PHE A 85 -0.32 -2.83 -1.29
N ASN A 86 -0.73 -2.92 -0.04
CA ASN A 86 0.15 -2.78 1.11
C ASN A 86 0.30 -4.09 1.91
N GLN A 87 -0.12 -5.22 1.35
CA GLN A 87 0.12 -6.55 1.94
C GLN A 87 -0.03 -7.67 0.91
N VAL A 88 0.83 -8.68 1.04
CA VAL A 88 0.89 -9.85 0.15
C VAL A 88 -0.42 -10.66 0.12
N PRO A 89 -1.11 -10.97 1.23
CA PRO A 89 -2.34 -11.78 1.21
C PRO A 89 -3.46 -11.23 0.33
N ASP A 90 -3.52 -9.92 0.12
CA ASP A 90 -4.54 -9.31 -0.73
C ASP A 90 -4.28 -9.54 -2.23
N VAL A 91 -3.02 -9.72 -2.63
CA VAL A 91 -2.66 -10.16 -3.99
C VAL A 91 -2.85 -11.67 -4.13
N ASP A 92 -2.43 -12.44 -3.12
CA ASP A 92 -2.55 -13.90 -3.11
C ASP A 92 -4.01 -14.38 -3.27
N VAL A 93 -4.97 -13.69 -2.64
CA VAL A 93 -6.37 -14.06 -2.79
C VAL A 93 -6.87 -13.90 -4.24
N LEU A 94 -6.34 -12.91 -4.97
CA LEU A 94 -6.65 -12.72 -6.40
C LEU A 94 -5.98 -13.81 -7.25
N ALA A 95 -4.75 -14.18 -6.93
CA ALA A 95 -4.03 -15.26 -7.60
C ALA A 95 -4.73 -16.61 -7.39
N LYS A 96 -5.15 -16.94 -6.17
CA LYS A 96 -5.90 -18.15 -5.83
C LYS A 96 -7.24 -18.25 -6.56
N ASN A 97 -7.83 -17.12 -6.93
CA ASN A 97 -9.06 -17.06 -7.72
C ASN A 97 -8.81 -16.95 -9.24
N GLY A 98 -7.56 -17.15 -9.70
CA GLY A 98 -7.22 -17.18 -11.12
C GLY A 98 -7.32 -15.82 -11.84
N LEU A 99 -7.30 -14.70 -11.10
CA LEU A 99 -7.31 -13.35 -11.67
C LEU A 99 -5.90 -12.83 -11.93
N ILE A 100 -4.93 -13.28 -11.15
CA ILE A 100 -3.51 -12.96 -11.23
C ILE A 100 -2.74 -14.29 -11.37
N ARG A 101 -1.61 -14.30 -12.07
CA ARG A 101 -0.73 -15.47 -12.18
C ARG A 101 -0.25 -15.95 -10.80
N ALA A 102 -0.10 -17.26 -10.62
CA ALA A 102 0.27 -17.84 -9.33
C ALA A 102 1.69 -17.45 -8.86
N ASP A 103 2.59 -17.21 -9.80
CA ASP A 103 3.98 -16.81 -9.57
C ASP A 103 4.20 -15.30 -9.67
N TRP A 104 3.18 -14.51 -9.32
CA TRP A 104 3.18 -13.05 -9.45
C TRP A 104 4.34 -12.36 -8.72
N GLN A 105 4.81 -12.91 -7.59
CA GLN A 105 5.95 -12.36 -6.85
C GLN A 105 7.28 -12.44 -7.63
N GLN A 106 7.36 -13.33 -8.63
CA GLN A 106 8.54 -13.48 -9.50
C GLN A 106 8.44 -12.61 -10.77
N ALA A 107 7.31 -11.92 -10.98
CA ALA A 107 7.10 -11.14 -12.19
C ALA A 107 7.93 -9.85 -12.23
N LEU A 108 8.26 -9.28 -11.07
CA LEU A 108 9.02 -8.04 -10.92
C LEU A 108 10.08 -8.20 -9.81
N PRO A 109 11.11 -7.34 -9.76
CA PRO A 109 12.15 -7.41 -8.72
C PRO A 109 11.59 -7.30 -7.29
N ASN A 110 12.35 -7.80 -6.31
CA ASN A 110 12.05 -7.70 -4.88
C ASN A 110 10.66 -8.23 -4.52
N ASN A 111 10.34 -9.46 -4.94
CA ASN A 111 9.02 -10.09 -4.74
C ASN A 111 7.85 -9.25 -5.27
N SER A 112 8.06 -8.55 -6.39
CA SER A 112 7.11 -7.60 -6.96
C SER A 112 6.71 -6.49 -5.97
N SER A 113 7.66 -6.02 -5.14
CA SER A 113 7.49 -4.94 -4.17
C SER A 113 8.49 -3.82 -4.46
N PRO A 114 8.09 -2.77 -5.20
CA PRO A 114 9.01 -1.69 -5.58
C PRO A 114 9.50 -0.85 -4.40
N TYR A 115 8.81 -0.90 -3.28
CA TYR A 115 9.15 -0.21 -2.04
C TYR A 115 8.60 -0.96 -0.83
N TYR A 116 9.07 -0.58 0.34
CA TYR A 116 8.68 -1.18 1.62
C TYR A 116 8.63 -0.13 2.73
N SER A 117 8.11 -0.52 3.88
CA SER A 117 8.09 0.29 5.08
C SER A 117 8.24 -0.62 6.31
N THR A 118 8.04 -0.05 7.47
CA THR A 118 7.95 -0.76 8.73
C THR A 118 6.88 -0.12 9.60
N ILE A 119 6.60 -0.65 10.79
CA ILE A 119 5.72 0.00 11.75
C ILE A 119 6.55 0.90 12.66
N ALA A 120 6.09 2.13 12.79
CA ALA A 120 6.62 3.14 13.71
C ALA A 120 5.47 3.75 14.52
N PHE A 121 5.81 4.64 15.44
CA PHE A 121 4.87 5.24 16.37
C PHE A 121 4.86 6.76 16.19
N LEU A 122 3.65 7.33 16.10
CA LEU A 122 3.46 8.77 16.18
C LEU A 122 2.99 9.11 17.59
N VAL A 123 3.69 10.00 18.26
CA VAL A 123 3.39 10.39 19.64
C VAL A 123 3.09 11.89 19.73
N ARG A 124 2.46 12.29 20.83
CA ARG A 124 2.15 13.68 21.12
C ARG A 124 3.43 14.49 21.31
N LYS A 125 3.34 15.81 21.12
CA LYS A 125 4.43 16.78 21.33
C LYS A 125 5.18 16.53 22.64
N GLY A 126 6.51 16.47 22.56
CA GLY A 126 7.40 16.25 23.70
C GLY A 126 7.39 14.83 24.23
N ASN A 127 6.72 13.88 23.54
CA ASN A 127 6.64 12.48 23.94
C ASN A 127 6.34 12.29 25.45
N PRO A 128 5.22 12.77 25.95
CA PRO A 128 4.95 12.85 27.40
C PRO A 128 4.90 11.49 28.10
N LYS A 129 4.68 10.42 27.32
CA LYS A 129 4.69 9.03 27.82
C LYS A 129 6.06 8.36 27.72
N ASN A 130 7.08 9.08 27.18
CA ASN A 130 8.44 8.55 26.99
C ASN A 130 8.46 7.23 26.23
N ILE A 131 7.71 7.17 25.13
CA ILE A 131 7.61 5.99 24.25
C ILE A 131 8.92 5.87 23.44
N LYS A 132 9.54 4.69 23.46
CA LYS A 132 10.79 4.40 22.74
C LYS A 132 10.77 3.06 22.01
N ASN A 133 9.99 2.10 22.52
CA ASN A 133 9.98 0.73 22.02
C ASN A 133 8.60 0.09 22.24
N TRP A 134 8.41 -1.09 21.68
CA TRP A 134 7.21 -1.91 21.83
C TRP A 134 6.82 -2.15 23.29
N ASP A 135 7.80 -2.27 24.19
CA ASP A 135 7.55 -2.47 25.63
C ASP A 135 6.76 -1.33 26.28
N ASP A 136 6.92 -0.12 25.77
CA ASP A 136 6.21 1.04 26.30
C ASP A 136 4.72 1.01 25.98
N LEU A 137 4.34 0.28 24.91
CA LEU A 137 2.96 0.20 24.41
C LEU A 137 2.07 -0.72 25.28
N VAL A 138 2.66 -1.56 26.14
CA VAL A 138 1.93 -2.46 27.03
C VAL A 138 1.77 -1.92 28.46
N ARG A 139 2.19 -0.68 28.70
CA ARG A 139 2.02 -0.03 29.99
C ARG A 139 0.55 0.36 30.23
N ASP A 140 0.11 0.36 31.49
CA ASP A 140 -1.28 0.69 31.85
C ASP A 140 -1.66 2.17 31.64
N ASP A 141 -0.65 3.05 31.57
CA ASP A 141 -0.82 4.49 31.40
C ASP A 141 -0.75 4.94 29.93
N VAL A 142 -0.72 4.01 28.97
CA VAL A 142 -0.58 4.29 27.53
C VAL A 142 -1.81 3.82 26.78
N SER A 143 -2.42 4.72 26.01
CA SER A 143 -3.52 4.41 25.12
C SER A 143 -3.10 4.48 23.66
N LEU A 144 -3.60 3.55 22.85
CA LEU A 144 -3.18 3.32 21.48
C LEU A 144 -4.31 3.54 20.48
N VAL A 145 -3.94 3.97 19.29
CA VAL A 145 -4.78 3.94 18.10
C VAL A 145 -4.05 3.20 17.00
N PHE A 146 -4.67 2.22 16.37
CA PHE A 146 -4.23 1.69 15.08
C PHE A 146 -5.42 1.09 14.31
N PRO A 147 -5.32 0.95 12.97
CA PRO A 147 -6.43 0.49 12.17
C PRO A 147 -6.89 -0.91 12.55
N ASN A 148 -8.09 -1.28 12.16
CA ASN A 148 -8.64 -2.61 12.44
C ASN A 148 -7.95 -3.69 11.59
N PRO A 149 -7.30 -4.72 12.19
CA PRO A 149 -6.62 -5.79 11.45
C PRO A 149 -7.53 -6.66 10.58
N LYS A 150 -8.85 -6.60 10.78
CA LYS A 150 -9.83 -7.32 9.93
C LYS A 150 -10.10 -6.60 8.61
N THR A 151 -9.74 -5.30 8.49
CA THR A 151 -10.07 -4.47 7.32
C THR A 151 -8.86 -3.77 6.69
N SER A 152 -7.73 -3.74 7.38
CA SER A 152 -6.54 -2.97 6.98
C SER A 152 -5.26 -3.82 7.02
N GLY A 153 -4.51 -3.82 5.92
CA GLY A 153 -3.19 -4.45 5.85
C GLY A 153 -2.16 -3.77 6.76
N ASN A 154 -2.25 -2.44 6.89
CA ASN A 154 -1.45 -1.66 7.85
C ASN A 154 -1.57 -2.25 9.26
N ALA A 155 -2.79 -2.47 9.71
CA ALA A 155 -3.05 -3.00 11.05
C ALA A 155 -2.57 -4.45 11.23
N ARG A 156 -2.58 -5.26 10.17
CA ARG A 156 -2.01 -6.61 10.22
C ARG A 156 -0.51 -6.55 10.46
N TYR A 157 0.20 -5.64 9.80
CA TYR A 157 1.61 -5.43 10.09
C TYR A 157 1.86 -4.84 11.48
N SER A 158 1.00 -3.95 11.99
CA SER A 158 1.10 -3.45 13.37
C SER A 158 0.98 -4.60 14.39
N TYR A 159 0.01 -5.48 14.20
CA TYR A 159 -0.16 -6.69 15.01
C TYR A 159 1.04 -7.66 14.87
N LEU A 160 1.48 -7.94 13.64
CA LEU A 160 2.62 -8.84 13.40
C LEU A 160 3.92 -8.27 13.96
N GLY A 161 4.12 -6.95 13.90
CA GLY A 161 5.28 -6.28 14.51
C GLY A 161 5.32 -6.52 16.02
N ALA A 162 4.19 -6.33 16.71
CA ALA A 162 4.08 -6.63 18.14
C ALA A 162 4.31 -8.11 18.46
N TRP A 163 3.73 -9.00 17.65
CA TRP A 163 3.87 -10.44 17.82
C TRP A 163 5.32 -10.90 17.64
N LEU A 164 5.96 -10.52 16.54
CA LEU A 164 7.33 -10.92 16.24
C LEU A 164 8.33 -10.37 17.25
N TYR A 165 8.15 -9.10 17.66
CA TYR A 165 8.93 -8.49 18.71
C TYR A 165 8.83 -9.29 20.04
N ALA A 166 7.61 -9.58 20.48
CA ALA A 166 7.37 -10.31 21.72
C ALA A 166 7.89 -11.75 21.63
N ASN A 167 7.65 -12.43 20.52
CA ASN A 167 8.14 -13.80 20.30
C ASN A 167 9.67 -13.90 20.43
N GLU A 168 10.38 -12.95 19.83
CA GLU A 168 11.83 -12.88 19.95
C GLU A 168 12.26 -12.53 21.38
N LYS A 169 11.65 -11.51 21.99
CA LYS A 169 11.93 -11.09 23.36
C LYS A 169 11.79 -12.22 24.38
N PHE A 170 10.80 -13.06 24.18
CA PHE A 170 10.51 -14.20 25.07
C PHE A 170 11.08 -15.54 24.58
N ASN A 171 12.00 -15.50 23.59
CA ASN A 171 12.66 -16.70 23.05
C ASN A 171 11.68 -17.78 22.56
N GLY A 172 10.59 -17.39 21.92
CA GLY A 172 9.57 -18.28 21.39
C GLY A 172 8.55 -18.79 22.41
N ASP A 173 8.52 -18.24 23.63
CA ASP A 173 7.48 -18.56 24.62
C ASP A 173 6.13 -17.99 24.14
N GLU A 174 5.29 -18.88 23.64
CA GLU A 174 4.01 -18.51 23.05
C GLU A 174 3.05 -17.88 24.06
N ALA A 175 3.01 -18.39 25.30
CA ALA A 175 2.11 -17.86 26.32
C ALA A 175 2.47 -16.40 26.70
N LYS A 176 3.76 -16.10 26.85
CA LYS A 176 4.23 -14.73 27.12
C LYS A 176 4.04 -13.82 25.91
N THR A 177 4.20 -14.34 24.70
CA THR A 177 3.93 -13.61 23.47
C THR A 177 2.46 -13.21 23.37
N GLN A 178 1.56 -14.15 23.64
CA GLN A 178 0.12 -13.92 23.68
C GLN A 178 -0.27 -12.90 24.77
N GLU A 179 0.31 -13.01 25.97
CA GLU A 179 0.09 -12.05 27.07
C GLU A 179 0.51 -10.64 26.66
N PHE A 180 1.70 -10.48 26.08
CA PHE A 180 2.20 -9.19 25.61
C PHE A 180 1.30 -8.57 24.55
N VAL A 181 0.97 -9.33 23.50
CA VAL A 181 0.12 -8.82 22.41
C VAL A 181 -1.30 -8.59 22.90
N GLY A 182 -1.84 -9.44 23.77
CA GLY A 182 -3.14 -9.24 24.41
C GLY A 182 -3.18 -7.94 25.20
N LYS A 183 -2.13 -7.64 25.96
CA LYS A 183 -2.00 -6.39 26.71
C LYS A 183 -1.92 -5.17 25.79
N LEU A 184 -1.13 -5.24 24.71
CA LEU A 184 -1.09 -4.19 23.70
C LEU A 184 -2.47 -3.92 23.11
N LEU A 185 -3.20 -4.98 22.70
CA LEU A 185 -4.54 -4.87 22.15
C LEU A 185 -5.55 -4.31 23.16
N SER A 186 -5.40 -4.61 24.46
CA SER A 186 -6.26 -4.05 25.50
C SER A 186 -6.06 -2.55 25.72
N ASN A 187 -4.89 -2.02 25.36
CA ASN A 187 -4.59 -0.60 25.44
C ASN A 187 -5.11 0.19 24.21
N VAL A 188 -5.67 -0.48 23.20
CA VAL A 188 -6.19 0.19 22.00
C VAL A 188 -7.55 0.81 22.29
N GLU A 189 -7.60 2.12 22.24
CA GLU A 189 -8.81 2.92 22.45
C GLU A 189 -9.75 2.88 21.26
N SER A 190 -9.17 2.82 20.04
CA SER A 190 -9.94 2.89 18.79
C SER A 190 -9.30 2.03 17.68
N PHE A 191 -10.15 1.29 16.95
CA PHE A 191 -9.80 0.49 15.77
C PHE A 191 -10.52 1.02 14.52
N PRO A 192 -10.10 2.15 13.91
CA PRO A 192 -10.68 2.63 12.66
C PRO A 192 -10.50 1.65 11.50
N THR A 193 -11.34 1.77 10.46
CA THR A 193 -11.38 0.82 9.35
C THR A 193 -10.12 0.78 8.48
N GLY A 194 -9.32 1.84 8.44
CA GLY A 194 -8.12 1.95 7.61
C GLY A 194 -7.13 2.98 8.16
N GLY A 195 -5.98 3.11 7.50
CA GLY A 195 -4.91 4.00 7.92
C GLY A 195 -5.36 5.45 8.05
N ARG A 196 -6.04 5.97 7.04
CA ARG A 196 -6.57 7.37 7.09
C ARG A 196 -7.57 7.58 8.22
N GLY A 197 -8.42 6.60 8.50
CA GLY A 197 -9.33 6.64 9.66
C GLY A 197 -8.58 6.70 10.99
N ALA A 198 -7.46 6.00 11.10
CA ALA A 198 -6.62 6.04 12.29
C ALA A 198 -5.90 7.39 12.45
N THR A 199 -5.45 8.00 11.35
CA THR A 199 -4.90 9.35 11.35
C THR A 199 -5.93 10.36 11.85
N VAL A 200 -7.18 10.30 11.34
CA VAL A 200 -8.28 11.16 11.81
C VAL A 200 -8.57 10.95 13.30
N ALA A 201 -8.66 9.70 13.75
CA ALA A 201 -8.91 9.39 15.16
C ALA A 201 -7.82 9.98 16.07
N PHE A 202 -6.56 9.78 15.73
CA PHE A 202 -5.43 10.27 16.50
C PHE A 202 -5.25 11.80 16.35
N ALA A 203 -5.03 12.29 15.13
CA ALA A 203 -4.55 13.65 14.90
C ALA A 203 -5.69 14.70 14.97
N GLN A 204 -6.89 14.38 14.48
CA GLN A 204 -8.01 15.34 14.48
C GLN A 204 -8.92 15.19 15.70
N ASN A 205 -9.20 13.93 16.12
CA ASN A 205 -10.12 13.66 17.24
C ASN A 205 -9.39 13.50 18.59
N ASN A 206 -8.08 13.66 18.60
CA ASN A 206 -7.21 13.61 19.79
C ASN A 206 -7.36 12.32 20.61
N GLN A 207 -7.62 11.18 19.95
CA GLN A 207 -7.71 9.86 20.59
C GLN A 207 -6.32 9.25 20.77
N GLY A 208 -6.12 8.58 21.90
CA GLY A 208 -4.90 7.85 22.21
C GLY A 208 -3.63 8.70 22.42
N ASP A 209 -2.65 8.11 23.05
CA ASP A 209 -1.32 8.69 23.24
C ASP A 209 -0.39 8.39 22.08
N VAL A 210 -0.60 7.24 21.42
CA VAL A 210 0.27 6.70 20.35
C VAL A 210 -0.57 6.20 19.18
N LEU A 211 -0.21 6.63 17.97
CA LEU A 211 -0.70 6.02 16.73
C LEU A 211 0.35 5.02 16.21
N LEU A 212 -0.04 3.75 16.03
CA LEU A 212 0.75 2.73 15.36
C LEU A 212 0.36 2.68 13.89
N THR A 213 1.30 2.96 13.01
CA THR A 213 1.09 2.89 11.56
C THR A 213 2.43 2.72 10.84
N PHE A 214 2.42 2.72 9.50
CA PHE A 214 3.67 2.66 8.73
C PHE A 214 4.59 3.85 9.03
N GLU A 215 5.91 3.60 9.04
CA GLU A 215 6.94 4.64 9.16
C GLU A 215 6.73 5.76 8.14
N SER A 216 6.36 5.42 6.90
CA SER A 216 6.02 6.39 5.87
C SER A 216 4.87 7.30 6.28
N GLU A 217 3.83 6.75 6.89
CA GLU A 217 2.64 7.51 7.30
C GLU A 217 2.93 8.41 8.50
N VAL A 218 3.63 7.91 9.55
CA VAL A 218 3.97 8.74 10.70
C VAL A 218 4.84 9.93 10.31
N ASN A 219 5.79 9.74 9.38
CA ASN A 219 6.60 10.82 8.85
C ASN A 219 5.78 11.80 8.02
N ASN A 220 4.87 11.31 7.17
CA ASN A 220 3.98 12.16 6.37
C ASN A 220 3.07 13.01 7.27
N ILE A 221 2.50 12.44 8.32
CA ILE A 221 1.66 13.17 9.27
C ILE A 221 2.47 14.22 10.03
N ALA A 222 3.61 13.83 10.61
CA ALA A 222 4.44 14.73 11.42
C ALA A 222 4.99 15.92 10.62
N ASN A 223 5.22 15.75 9.32
CA ASN A 223 5.77 16.79 8.44
C ASN A 223 4.71 17.51 7.60
N SER A 224 3.42 17.15 7.72
CA SER A 224 2.35 17.78 6.93
C SER A 224 2.02 19.19 7.44
N ASP A 225 1.69 20.09 6.53
CA ASP A 225 1.20 21.44 6.90
C ASP A 225 -0.10 21.38 7.69
N GLU A 226 -0.93 20.36 7.47
CA GLU A 226 -2.20 20.14 8.16
C GLU A 226 -2.01 19.97 9.67
N PHE A 227 -0.98 19.21 10.10
CA PHE A 227 -0.75 18.87 11.51
C PHE A 227 0.51 19.52 12.10
N LYS A 228 1.13 20.45 11.40
CA LYS A 228 2.35 21.12 11.86
C LYS A 228 2.23 21.79 13.22
N ALA A 229 1.05 22.30 13.54
CA ALA A 229 0.78 22.95 14.83
C ALA A 229 0.76 21.97 16.01
N GLU A 230 0.50 20.69 15.73
CA GLU A 230 0.44 19.63 16.76
C GLU A 230 1.82 19.19 17.23
N GLU A 231 2.87 19.45 16.42
CA GLU A 231 4.25 19.11 16.71
C GLU A 231 4.42 17.64 17.15
N PHE A 232 3.75 16.72 16.43
CA PHE A 232 3.87 15.30 16.68
C PHE A 232 5.32 14.82 16.50
N GLU A 233 5.71 13.83 17.29
CA GLU A 233 7.05 13.24 17.21
C GLU A 233 6.98 11.81 16.68
N VAL A 234 7.97 11.46 15.85
CA VAL A 234 8.12 10.12 15.27
C VAL A 234 9.05 9.30 16.14
N VAL A 235 8.60 8.13 16.54
CA VAL A 235 9.41 7.13 17.24
C VAL A 235 9.54 5.90 16.36
N VAL A 236 10.74 5.62 15.89
CA VAL A 236 11.06 4.38 15.16
C VAL A 236 11.70 3.42 16.15
N PRO A 237 11.06 2.29 16.48
CA PRO A 237 11.66 1.34 17.41
C PRO A 237 12.88 0.65 16.76
N PRO A 238 13.90 0.23 17.53
CA PRO A 238 15.14 -0.36 16.97
C PRO A 238 14.92 -1.68 16.25
N VAL A 239 13.79 -2.33 16.50
CA VAL A 239 13.34 -3.58 15.87
C VAL A 239 11.88 -3.44 15.51
N SER A 240 11.52 -3.76 14.26
CA SER A 240 10.12 -3.78 13.82
C SER A 240 9.94 -4.72 12.63
N VAL A 241 8.74 -4.78 12.08
CA VAL A 241 8.36 -5.70 11.01
C VAL A 241 8.71 -5.17 9.64
N LEU A 242 9.16 -6.04 8.72
CA LEU A 242 9.23 -5.72 7.30
C LEU A 242 7.83 -5.72 6.70
N ALA A 243 7.43 -4.58 6.13
CA ALA A 243 6.18 -4.41 5.42
C ALA A 243 6.44 -4.16 3.93
N GLU A 244 6.27 -5.18 3.11
CA GLU A 244 6.39 -5.09 1.65
C GLU A 244 5.10 -4.55 1.03
N PHE A 245 5.25 -3.71 0.00
CA PHE A 245 4.14 -3.14 -0.77
C PHE A 245 4.07 -3.79 -2.15
N PRO A 246 3.32 -4.91 -2.27
CA PRO A 246 3.29 -5.69 -3.49
C PRO A 246 2.47 -5.02 -4.58
N VAL A 247 2.94 -5.21 -5.82
CA VAL A 247 2.22 -4.80 -7.02
C VAL A 247 2.04 -5.98 -7.97
N ALA A 248 0.93 -6.02 -8.68
CA ALA A 248 0.68 -7.07 -9.66
C ALA A 248 -0.24 -6.61 -10.79
N VAL A 249 -0.03 -7.20 -11.97
CA VAL A 249 -0.96 -7.10 -13.10
C VAL A 249 -2.16 -8.03 -12.85
N VAL A 250 -3.37 -7.55 -13.07
CA VAL A 250 -4.58 -8.40 -13.01
C VAL A 250 -4.75 -9.09 -14.37
N ASP A 251 -4.06 -10.22 -14.54
CA ASP A 251 -3.87 -10.91 -15.81
C ASP A 251 -5.17 -11.10 -16.60
N LYS A 252 -6.23 -11.57 -15.96
CA LYS A 252 -7.51 -11.80 -16.61
C LYS A 252 -8.12 -10.53 -17.19
N VAL A 253 -7.96 -9.40 -16.50
CA VAL A 253 -8.52 -8.12 -16.93
C VAL A 253 -7.72 -7.52 -18.07
N VAL A 254 -6.39 -7.52 -17.97
CA VAL A 254 -5.54 -6.93 -19.02
C VAL A 254 -5.59 -7.74 -20.31
N ASP A 255 -5.81 -9.07 -20.23
CA ASP A 255 -6.02 -9.89 -21.44
C ASP A 255 -7.37 -9.60 -22.10
N GLU A 256 -8.44 -9.43 -21.31
CA GLU A 256 -9.76 -9.03 -21.83
C GLU A 256 -9.73 -7.62 -22.47
N LYS A 257 -8.96 -6.68 -21.89
CA LYS A 257 -8.88 -5.28 -22.33
C LYS A 257 -7.81 -5.01 -23.37
N GLY A 258 -6.83 -5.91 -23.55
CA GLY A 258 -5.66 -5.70 -24.39
C GLY A 258 -4.67 -4.67 -23.80
N THR A 259 -4.64 -4.50 -22.48
CA THR A 259 -3.81 -3.50 -21.77
C THR A 259 -2.57 -4.08 -21.09
N ARG A 260 -2.20 -5.34 -21.37
CA ARG A 260 -1.09 -6.04 -20.69
C ARG A 260 0.24 -5.31 -20.76
N GLU A 261 0.64 -4.83 -21.96
CA GLU A 261 1.90 -4.11 -22.15
C GLU A 261 1.92 -2.85 -21.29
N LEU A 262 0.86 -2.04 -21.38
CA LEU A 262 0.68 -0.82 -20.61
C LEU A 262 0.73 -1.07 -19.09
N ALA A 263 -0.02 -2.08 -18.61
CA ALA A 263 -0.08 -2.44 -17.21
C ALA A 263 1.29 -2.90 -16.66
N THR A 264 2.01 -3.71 -17.44
CA THR A 264 3.35 -4.19 -17.09
C THR A 264 4.34 -3.02 -17.02
N GLU A 265 4.34 -2.15 -18.01
CA GLU A 265 5.21 -0.95 -18.05
C GLU A 265 4.92 -0.01 -16.86
N TYR A 266 3.64 0.19 -16.53
CA TYR A 266 3.25 1.02 -15.38
C TYR A 266 3.83 0.50 -14.06
N LEU A 267 3.84 -0.81 -13.87
CA LEU A 267 4.44 -1.39 -12.66
C LEU A 267 5.97 -1.36 -12.71
N GLN A 268 6.59 -1.63 -13.86
CA GLN A 268 8.04 -1.53 -14.05
C GLN A 268 8.56 -0.10 -13.84
N TYR A 269 7.79 0.89 -14.23
CA TYR A 269 8.14 2.29 -14.06
C TYR A 269 8.39 2.68 -12.59
N GLN A 270 7.74 2.00 -11.64
CA GLN A 270 7.94 2.23 -10.21
C GLN A 270 9.35 1.83 -9.71
N TYR A 271 10.09 1.05 -10.50
CA TYR A 271 11.48 0.67 -10.20
C TYR A 271 12.53 1.59 -10.85
N THR A 272 12.11 2.58 -11.62
CA THR A 272 13.05 3.55 -12.21
C THR A 272 13.67 4.45 -11.14
N PRO A 273 14.92 4.88 -11.31
CA PRO A 273 15.58 5.76 -10.33
C PRO A 273 14.78 7.02 -10.00
N GLU A 274 14.09 7.61 -11.00
CA GLU A 274 13.23 8.77 -10.78
C GLU A 274 12.11 8.48 -9.80
N ILE A 275 11.40 7.37 -9.98
CA ILE A 275 10.26 7.02 -9.13
C ILE A 275 10.74 6.48 -7.78
N GLN A 276 11.87 5.78 -7.72
CA GLN A 276 12.49 5.37 -6.45
C GLN A 276 12.88 6.61 -5.60
N ALA A 277 13.42 7.66 -6.20
CA ALA A 277 13.69 8.91 -5.51
C ALA A 277 12.39 9.60 -5.02
N LEU A 278 11.33 9.58 -5.85
CA LEU A 278 10.02 10.11 -5.46
C LEU A 278 9.41 9.33 -4.30
N LEU A 279 9.45 7.99 -4.33
CA LEU A 279 8.99 7.12 -3.26
C LEU A 279 9.72 7.40 -1.94
N ALA A 280 11.05 7.56 -1.98
CA ALA A 280 11.84 7.96 -0.81
C ALA A 280 11.42 9.35 -0.31
N GLY A 281 11.08 10.27 -1.19
CA GLY A 281 10.51 11.58 -0.85
C GLY A 281 9.19 11.51 -0.09
N PHE A 282 8.38 10.48 -0.37
CA PHE A 282 7.15 10.14 0.37
C PHE A 282 7.39 9.25 1.60
N ASN A 283 8.64 9.18 2.07
CA ASN A 283 9.06 8.44 3.25
C ASN A 283 8.88 6.92 3.17
N TYR A 284 8.83 6.35 1.95
CA TYR A 284 8.95 4.91 1.76
C TYR A 284 10.43 4.50 1.68
N ARG A 285 10.76 3.36 2.25
CA ARG A 285 12.05 2.72 2.04
C ARG A 285 12.07 2.07 0.65
N VAL A 286 13.15 2.27 -0.08
CA VAL A 286 13.26 1.85 -1.49
C VAL A 286 14.46 0.93 -1.69
N HIS A 287 14.55 0.29 -2.86
CA HIS A 287 15.63 -0.63 -3.19
C HIS A 287 16.78 0.06 -3.94
N ASP A 288 16.57 1.27 -4.45
CA ASP A 288 17.62 2.06 -5.07
C ASP A 288 18.58 2.63 -4.02
N ALA A 289 19.85 2.22 -4.10
CA ALA A 289 20.86 2.57 -3.10
C ALA A 289 21.19 4.06 -3.05
N GLU A 290 21.13 4.76 -4.19
CA GLU A 290 21.39 6.19 -4.25
C GLU A 290 20.22 6.98 -3.65
N ALA A 291 18.98 6.57 -3.92
CA ALA A 291 17.81 7.17 -3.30
C ALA A 291 17.77 6.96 -1.78
N LEU A 292 18.15 5.76 -1.28
CA LEU A 292 18.28 5.51 0.16
C LEU A 292 19.37 6.38 0.78
N LYS A 293 20.53 6.46 0.16
CA LYS A 293 21.66 7.28 0.65
C LYS A 293 21.31 8.75 0.70
N ALA A 294 20.62 9.27 -0.31
CA ALA A 294 20.18 10.66 -0.36
C ALA A 294 19.16 11.03 0.74
N ASN A 295 18.52 10.03 1.37
CA ASN A 295 17.50 10.21 2.40
C ASN A 295 17.87 9.51 3.73
N ALA A 296 19.15 9.26 3.97
CA ALA A 296 19.62 8.49 5.13
C ALA A 296 19.25 9.13 6.50
N ASP A 297 19.06 10.43 6.54
CA ASP A 297 18.60 11.17 7.71
C ASP A 297 17.13 10.88 8.07
N ARG A 298 16.33 10.44 7.10
CA ARG A 298 14.92 10.08 7.30
C ARG A 298 14.71 8.61 7.67
N PHE A 299 15.67 7.75 7.33
CA PHE A 299 15.56 6.30 7.51
C PHE A 299 16.61 5.81 8.51
N PRO A 300 16.31 5.86 9.81
CA PRO A 300 17.24 5.34 10.81
C PRO A 300 17.50 3.87 10.56
N GLU A 301 18.68 3.40 10.95
CA GLU A 301 19.00 1.99 10.92
C GLU A 301 18.06 1.22 11.85
N ILE A 302 17.41 0.19 11.34
CA ILE A 302 16.43 -0.61 12.06
C ILE A 302 16.58 -2.08 11.65
N ARG A 303 16.45 -2.97 12.61
CA ARG A 303 16.37 -4.41 12.34
C ARG A 303 14.95 -4.79 11.97
N LEU A 304 14.76 -5.25 10.74
CA LEU A 304 13.46 -5.65 10.19
C LEU A 304 13.24 -7.16 10.36
N LEU A 305 12.13 -7.52 10.97
CA LEU A 305 11.68 -8.89 11.16
C LEU A 305 10.77 -9.28 9.98
N ASN A 306 11.17 -10.27 9.20
CA ASN A 306 10.38 -10.76 8.07
C ASN A 306 9.35 -11.79 8.56
N PRO A 307 8.03 -11.52 8.44
CA PRO A 307 7.00 -12.45 8.90
C PRO A 307 7.07 -13.82 8.22
N GLN A 308 7.39 -13.86 6.91
CA GLN A 308 7.46 -15.11 6.16
C GLN A 308 8.63 -16.00 6.60
N GLU A 309 9.75 -15.39 6.95
CA GLU A 309 10.91 -16.13 7.46
C GLU A 309 10.70 -16.66 8.88
N LEU A 310 10.01 -15.89 9.72
CA LEU A 310 9.90 -16.18 11.15
C LEU A 310 8.65 -17.01 11.51
N ILE A 311 7.56 -16.88 10.77
CA ILE A 311 6.30 -17.61 11.01
C ILE A 311 6.09 -18.67 9.92
N GLY A 312 6.35 -18.33 8.66
CA GLY A 312 6.12 -19.16 7.49
C GLY A 312 5.32 -18.45 6.40
N SER A 313 4.75 -19.19 5.46
CA SER A 313 4.00 -18.61 4.35
C SER A 313 2.87 -17.69 4.82
N TRP A 314 2.46 -16.74 3.97
CA TRP A 314 1.32 -15.88 4.27
C TRP A 314 0.02 -16.66 4.49
N ASP A 315 -0.13 -17.85 3.91
CA ASP A 315 -1.26 -18.74 4.20
C ASP A 315 -1.23 -19.20 5.66
N LYS A 316 -0.06 -19.66 6.12
CA LYS A 316 0.13 -20.06 7.52
C LYS A 316 -0.09 -18.87 8.48
N ILE A 317 0.46 -17.69 8.14
CA ILE A 317 0.25 -16.47 8.93
C ILE A 317 -1.24 -16.13 9.00
N THR A 318 -1.94 -16.19 7.87
CA THR A 318 -3.38 -15.88 7.80
C THR A 318 -4.21 -16.89 8.60
N GLU A 319 -3.93 -18.19 8.45
CA GLU A 319 -4.62 -19.25 9.18
C GLU A 319 -4.37 -19.13 10.70
N THR A 320 -3.13 -18.89 11.11
CA THR A 320 -2.77 -18.84 12.53
C THR A 320 -3.28 -17.59 13.22
N HIS A 321 -3.21 -16.43 12.54
CA HIS A 321 -3.44 -15.14 13.19
C HIS A 321 -4.73 -14.44 12.80
N PHE A 322 -5.17 -14.51 11.53
CA PHE A 322 -6.21 -13.63 10.98
C PHE A 322 -7.49 -14.32 10.55
N ALA A 323 -7.51 -15.65 10.43
CA ALA A 323 -8.73 -16.41 10.14
C ALA A 323 -9.77 -16.21 11.26
N SER A 324 -11.03 -16.57 10.97
CA SER A 324 -12.09 -16.52 11.98
C SER A 324 -11.75 -17.43 13.18
N ASN A 325 -11.89 -16.90 14.37
CA ASN A 325 -11.53 -17.55 15.65
C ASN A 325 -10.03 -17.88 15.79
N ALA A 326 -9.15 -17.32 14.94
CA ALA A 326 -7.70 -17.46 15.08
C ALA A 326 -7.16 -16.55 16.20
N GLN A 327 -5.84 -16.50 16.35
CA GLN A 327 -5.14 -15.87 17.46
C GLN A 327 -5.58 -14.43 17.74
N LEU A 328 -5.74 -13.60 16.71
CA LEU A 328 -6.21 -12.22 16.86
C LEU A 328 -7.60 -12.14 17.52
N ASP A 329 -8.55 -12.97 17.06
CA ASP A 329 -9.90 -12.96 17.60
C ASP A 329 -9.93 -13.40 19.07
N GLN A 330 -9.10 -14.39 19.42
CA GLN A 330 -8.98 -14.89 20.79
C GLN A 330 -8.41 -13.81 21.73
N LEU A 331 -7.37 -13.09 21.28
CA LEU A 331 -6.76 -12.02 22.08
C LEU A 331 -7.71 -10.83 22.25
N LEU A 332 -8.42 -10.43 21.18
CA LEU A 332 -9.42 -9.36 21.24
C LEU A 332 -10.61 -9.73 22.15
N ALA A 333 -11.02 -11.00 22.18
CA ALA A 333 -12.07 -11.47 23.07
C ALA A 333 -11.63 -11.49 24.52
N ALA A 334 -10.38 -11.87 24.81
CA ALA A 334 -9.81 -11.89 26.15
C ALA A 334 -9.65 -10.48 26.75
N GLY A 335 -9.34 -9.47 25.93
CA GLY A 335 -9.16 -8.08 26.37
C GLY A 335 -10.47 -7.33 26.68
N LYS A 336 -11.62 -7.88 26.34
CA LYS A 336 -12.95 -7.28 26.61
C LYS A 336 -13.52 -7.61 28.00
N LYS A 337 -12.75 -8.25 28.84
CA LYS A 337 -13.11 -8.50 30.25
C LYS A 337 -12.49 -7.42 31.12
#